data_8e660668b91338b3af575e65d4cdf5e5
#
_entry.id   8e660668b91338b3af575e65d4cdf5e5
#
_cell.length_a   1.000
_cell.length_b   1.000
_cell.length_c   1.000
_cell.angle_alpha   90.00
_cell.angle_beta   90.00
_cell.angle_gamma   90.00
#
_symmetry.space_group_name_H-M   'P 1'
#
loop_
_entity.id
_entity.type
_entity.pdbx_description
1 polymer ?
#
loop_
_entity_poly.entity_id
_entity_poly.type
_entity_poly.pdbx_seq_one_letter_code
_entity_poly.pdbx_strand_id
1 'polypeptide(L)'
;MLEKRNFYINGSWVAPKKPSDIEVINPASEKACAVISLGSKDDVNDAVLSAKEAFKTWGYSTREDRIALLETFYTLYKKRWNDITDAIIQEMGAPKDFASKLQTGTGASHTKSFITVSYTHLTLPTKA
;
A
#
# COMPACT_ATOMS: atom_id res chain seq x y z
N MET A 1 10.82 -15.12 -12.08
CA MET A 1 9.46 -14.65 -11.87
C MET A 1 9.24 -14.47 -10.38
N LEU A 2 8.69 -13.33 -9.97
CA LEU A 2 8.50 -13.00 -8.56
C LEU A 2 7.22 -13.68 -8.04
N GLU A 3 7.27 -14.29 -6.85
CA GLU A 3 6.12 -14.96 -6.23
C GLU A 3 5.62 -14.18 -5.02
N LYS A 4 4.41 -13.63 -5.09
CA LYS A 4 3.79 -12.76 -4.08
C LYS A 4 2.34 -13.18 -3.79
N ARG A 5 2.16 -14.44 -3.36
CA ARG A 5 0.84 -15.02 -3.12
C ARG A 5 0.21 -14.66 -1.78
N ASN A 6 1.04 -14.32 -0.77
CA ASN A 6 0.55 -14.08 0.58
C ASN A 6 -0.05 -12.68 0.74
N PHE A 7 -1.06 -12.57 1.62
CA PHE A 7 -1.66 -11.33 2.05
C PHE A 7 -1.05 -10.86 3.37
N TYR A 8 -0.94 -9.55 3.55
CA TYR A 8 -0.54 -9.00 4.84
C TYR A 8 -1.79 -8.64 5.65
N ILE A 9 -2.13 -9.47 6.63
CA ILE A 9 -3.33 -9.33 7.47
C ILE A 9 -2.92 -9.46 8.92
N ASN A 10 -3.42 -8.55 9.77
CA ASN A 10 -3.16 -8.55 11.21
C ASN A 10 -1.67 -8.59 11.57
N GLY A 11 -0.85 -7.82 10.87
CA GLY A 11 0.59 -7.73 11.14
C GLY A 11 1.44 -8.92 10.65
N SER A 12 0.84 -9.85 9.88
CA SER A 12 1.50 -11.06 9.41
C SER A 12 1.23 -11.36 7.94
N TRP A 13 2.19 -12.02 7.28
CA TRP A 13 1.98 -12.59 5.95
C TRP A 13 1.26 -13.93 6.06
N VAL A 14 0.07 -14.03 5.50
CA VAL A 14 -0.79 -15.22 5.55
C VAL A 14 -1.06 -15.76 4.16
N ALA A 15 -1.11 -17.08 4.03
CA ALA A 15 -1.48 -17.74 2.77
C ALA A 15 -2.97 -17.54 2.47
N PRO A 16 -3.36 -17.44 1.19
CA PRO A 16 -4.77 -17.41 0.78
C PRO A 16 -5.52 -18.63 1.29
N LYS A 17 -6.76 -18.47 1.79
CA LYS A 17 -7.61 -19.59 2.19
C LYS A 17 -8.05 -20.46 1.02
N LYS A 18 -8.25 -19.85 -0.13
CA LYS A 18 -8.57 -20.50 -1.39
C LYS A 18 -7.64 -19.96 -2.47
N PRO A 19 -6.44 -20.55 -2.66
CA PRO A 19 -5.48 -20.08 -3.65
C PRO A 19 -6.08 -20.03 -5.06
N SER A 20 -5.90 -18.90 -5.74
CA SER A 20 -6.31 -18.70 -7.13
C SER A 20 -5.26 -17.78 -7.77
N ASP A 21 -4.27 -18.39 -8.37
CA ASP A 21 -3.11 -17.68 -8.90
C ASP A 21 -3.46 -16.93 -10.19
N ILE A 22 -2.86 -15.75 -10.33
CA ILE A 22 -2.89 -14.94 -11.54
C ILE A 22 -1.49 -14.43 -11.86
N GLU A 23 -1.14 -14.47 -13.13
CA GLU A 23 0.11 -13.90 -13.61
C GLU A 23 -0.01 -12.39 -13.78
N VAL A 24 0.99 -11.66 -13.30
CA VAL A 24 1.18 -10.24 -13.58
C VAL A 24 2.02 -10.13 -14.84
N ILE A 25 1.44 -9.57 -15.89
CA ILE A 25 2.10 -9.43 -17.19
C ILE A 25 2.77 -8.06 -17.28
N ASN A 26 4.04 -8.06 -17.61
CA ASN A 26 4.75 -6.83 -17.98
C ASN A 26 4.33 -6.41 -19.38
N PRO A 27 3.61 -5.29 -19.56
CA PRO A 27 3.09 -4.90 -20.88
C PRO A 27 4.15 -4.50 -21.90
N ALA A 28 5.37 -4.14 -21.46
CA ALA A 28 6.46 -3.81 -22.37
C ALA A 28 7.11 -5.06 -22.99
N SER A 29 7.11 -6.20 -22.30
CA SER A 29 7.69 -7.45 -22.76
C SER A 29 6.65 -8.51 -23.11
N GLU A 30 5.38 -8.29 -22.76
CA GLU A 30 4.27 -9.22 -22.91
C GLU A 30 4.50 -10.57 -22.19
N LYS A 31 5.37 -10.58 -21.17
CA LYS A 31 5.73 -11.77 -20.40
C LYS A 31 5.32 -11.63 -18.95
N ALA A 32 5.01 -12.77 -18.32
CA ALA A 32 4.78 -12.80 -16.88
C ALA A 32 6.02 -12.37 -16.10
N CYS A 33 5.89 -11.39 -15.24
CA CYS A 33 6.93 -10.89 -14.33
C CYS A 33 6.73 -11.36 -12.89
N ALA A 34 5.48 -11.58 -12.49
CA ALA A 34 5.15 -12.05 -11.15
C ALA A 34 3.92 -12.99 -11.15
N VAL A 35 3.73 -13.70 -10.04
CA VAL A 35 2.50 -14.41 -9.72
C VAL A 35 1.98 -13.91 -8.39
N ILE A 36 0.70 -13.57 -8.34
CA ILE A 36 -0.06 -13.21 -7.14
C ILE A 36 -1.21 -14.19 -6.95
N SER A 37 -1.87 -14.17 -5.81
CA SER A 37 -3.13 -14.89 -5.60
C SER A 37 -4.29 -13.92 -5.47
N LEU A 38 -5.45 -14.29 -6.02
CA LEU A 38 -6.69 -13.57 -5.78
C LEU A 38 -7.21 -13.90 -4.38
N GLY A 39 -7.76 -12.90 -3.68
CA GLY A 39 -8.38 -13.08 -2.37
C GLY A 39 -9.79 -13.66 -2.49
N SER A 40 -10.10 -14.63 -1.64
CA SER A 40 -11.46 -15.14 -1.47
C SER A 40 -12.28 -14.23 -0.54
N LYS A 41 -13.60 -14.46 -0.49
CA LYS A 41 -14.49 -13.77 0.46
C LYS A 41 -14.03 -13.97 1.92
N ASP A 42 -13.49 -15.14 2.23
CA ASP A 42 -13.03 -15.46 3.58
C ASP A 42 -11.76 -14.65 3.95
N ASP A 43 -10.85 -14.45 2.99
CA ASP A 43 -9.67 -13.61 3.18
C ASP A 43 -10.06 -12.14 3.40
N VAL A 44 -11.03 -11.64 2.63
CA VAL A 44 -11.57 -10.28 2.81
C VAL A 44 -12.23 -10.13 4.17
N ASN A 45 -13.03 -11.11 4.61
CA ASN A 45 -13.67 -11.09 5.93
C ASN A 45 -12.64 -11.02 7.05
N ASP A 46 -11.58 -11.81 6.99
CA ASP A 46 -10.50 -11.78 8.00
C ASP A 46 -9.79 -10.42 8.03
N ALA A 47 -9.51 -9.85 6.85
CA ALA A 47 -8.90 -8.53 6.76
C ALA A 47 -9.79 -7.44 7.37
N VAL A 48 -11.10 -7.48 7.09
CA VAL A 48 -12.08 -6.54 7.66
C VAL A 48 -12.22 -6.71 9.17
N LEU A 49 -12.27 -7.94 9.68
CA LEU A 49 -12.35 -8.20 11.12
C LEU A 49 -11.10 -7.68 11.84
N SER A 50 -9.91 -7.93 11.28
CA SER A 50 -8.65 -7.41 11.80
C SER A 50 -8.64 -5.88 11.83
N ALA A 51 -9.09 -5.23 10.75
CA ALA A 51 -9.16 -3.77 10.69
C ALA A 51 -10.16 -3.19 11.71
N LYS A 52 -11.32 -3.82 11.89
CA LYS A 52 -12.30 -3.43 12.91
C LYS A 52 -11.74 -3.55 14.32
N GLU A 53 -11.00 -4.60 14.62
CA GLU A 53 -10.37 -4.78 15.92
C GLU A 53 -9.31 -3.68 16.18
N ALA A 54 -8.43 -3.44 15.20
CA ALA A 54 -7.43 -2.38 15.28
C ALA A 54 -8.07 -0.98 15.45
N PHE A 55 -9.23 -0.74 14.84
CA PHE A 55 -9.93 0.53 14.92
C PHE A 55 -10.41 0.87 16.34
N LYS A 56 -10.63 -0.13 17.20
CA LYS A 56 -11.05 0.10 18.61
C LYS A 56 -10.04 0.93 19.40
N THR A 57 -8.78 0.87 19.04
CA THR A 57 -7.70 1.66 19.64
C THR A 57 -7.22 2.76 18.71
N TRP A 58 -6.90 2.44 17.46
CA TRP A 58 -6.39 3.39 16.49
C TRP A 58 -7.38 4.50 16.15
N GLY A 59 -8.68 4.23 16.21
CA GLY A 59 -9.73 5.23 15.98
C GLY A 59 -9.65 6.41 16.95
N TYR A 60 -9.07 6.22 18.14
CA TYR A 60 -8.88 7.23 19.18
C TYR A 60 -7.45 7.79 19.23
N SER A 61 -6.58 7.42 18.28
CA SER A 61 -5.23 7.98 18.21
C SER A 61 -5.25 9.49 18.05
N THR A 62 -4.26 10.16 18.63
CA THR A 62 -4.13 11.61 18.53
C THR A 62 -3.78 12.03 17.10
N ARG A 63 -3.98 13.32 16.81
CA ARG A 63 -3.52 13.90 15.54
C ARG A 63 -2.00 13.75 15.40
N GLU A 64 -1.29 13.99 16.49
CA GLU A 64 0.17 13.90 16.57
C GLU A 64 0.67 12.49 16.24
N ASP A 65 0.02 11.45 16.77
CA ASP A 65 0.36 10.05 16.45
C ASP A 65 0.18 9.74 14.96
N ARG A 66 -0.90 10.26 14.35
CA ARG A 66 -1.18 10.08 12.93
C ARG A 66 -0.19 10.80 12.04
N ILE A 67 0.19 12.03 12.41
CA ILE A 67 1.23 12.79 11.71
C ILE A 67 2.57 12.06 11.80
N ALA A 68 2.99 11.63 12.99
CA ALA A 68 4.24 10.90 13.18
C ALA A 68 4.31 9.61 12.34
N LEU A 69 3.18 8.88 12.24
CA LEU A 69 3.07 7.71 11.35
C LEU A 69 3.27 8.09 9.88
N LEU A 70 2.60 9.14 9.41
CA LEU A 70 2.73 9.61 8.01
C LEU A 70 4.13 10.11 7.68
N GLU A 71 4.80 10.81 8.61
CA GLU A 71 6.19 11.27 8.45
C GLU A 71 7.16 10.11 8.37
N THR A 72 6.96 9.09 9.23
CA THR A 72 7.73 7.84 9.18
C THR A 72 7.52 7.13 7.85
N PHE A 73 6.26 6.98 7.42
CA PHE A 73 5.93 6.39 6.12
C PHE A 73 6.58 7.15 4.96
N TYR A 74 6.49 8.48 4.95
CA TYR A 74 7.10 9.31 3.91
C TYR A 74 8.62 9.14 3.85
N THR A 75 9.26 9.03 5.00
CA THR A 75 10.72 8.80 5.08
C THR A 75 11.10 7.43 4.52
N LEU A 76 10.37 6.39 4.89
CA LEU A 76 10.56 5.03 4.37
C LEU A 76 10.24 4.94 2.86
N TYR A 77 9.20 5.63 2.42
CA TYR A 77 8.85 5.72 1.00
C TYR A 77 10.01 6.29 0.17
N LYS A 78 10.58 7.41 0.61
CA LYS A 78 11.75 8.01 -0.06
C LYS A 78 12.97 7.10 -0.06
N LYS A 79 13.20 6.37 1.03
CA LYS A 79 14.31 5.41 1.12
C LYS A 79 14.14 4.26 0.12
N ARG A 80 12.90 3.87 -0.17
CA ARG A 80 12.56 2.79 -1.10
C ARG A 80 12.14 3.28 -2.49
N TRP A 81 12.52 4.50 -2.85
CA TRP A 81 12.14 5.14 -4.11
C TRP A 81 12.40 4.27 -5.34
N ASN A 82 13.60 3.71 -5.42
CA ASN A 82 13.99 2.89 -6.56
C ASN A 82 13.22 1.56 -6.60
N ASP A 83 12.98 0.92 -5.46
CA ASP A 83 12.20 -0.32 -5.40
C ASP A 83 10.77 -0.11 -5.93
N ILE A 84 10.15 1.01 -5.56
CA ILE A 84 8.81 1.38 -6.02
C ILE A 84 8.82 1.70 -7.52
N THR A 85 9.81 2.46 -7.97
CA THR A 85 9.99 2.80 -9.38
C THR A 85 10.17 1.54 -10.22
N ASP A 86 11.00 0.60 -9.79
CA ASP A 86 11.27 -0.63 -10.53
C ASP A 86 10.02 -1.53 -10.59
N ALA A 87 9.23 -1.60 -9.52
CA ALA A 87 7.95 -2.30 -9.53
C ALA A 87 6.97 -1.68 -10.55
N ILE A 88 6.84 -0.36 -10.58
CA ILE A 88 6.00 0.36 -11.56
C ILE A 88 6.46 0.07 -13.00
N ILE A 89 7.77 0.09 -13.27
CA ILE A 89 8.30 -0.25 -14.59
C ILE A 89 7.92 -1.67 -15.00
N GLN A 90 8.02 -2.62 -14.09
CA GLN A 90 7.69 -4.02 -14.37
C GLN A 90 6.20 -4.26 -14.59
N GLU A 91 5.34 -3.62 -13.80
CA GLU A 91 3.90 -3.88 -13.83
C GLU A 91 3.16 -3.03 -14.87
N MET A 92 3.64 -1.82 -15.14
CA MET A 92 3.00 -0.88 -16.08
C MET A 92 3.74 -0.77 -17.41
N GLY A 93 4.96 -1.29 -17.53
CA GLY A 93 5.80 -1.06 -18.70
C GLY A 93 6.20 0.41 -18.90
N ALA A 94 6.13 1.23 -17.86
CA ALA A 94 6.36 2.66 -17.95
C ALA A 94 7.85 2.99 -18.23
N PRO A 95 8.14 4.04 -19.03
CA PRO A 95 9.50 4.54 -19.17
C PRO A 95 10.08 4.96 -17.81
N LYS A 96 11.37 4.70 -17.59
CA LYS A 96 12.04 4.89 -16.28
C LYS A 96 11.84 6.28 -15.71
N ASP A 97 12.04 7.32 -16.51
CA ASP A 97 11.90 8.71 -16.06
C ASP A 97 10.48 9.05 -15.67
N PHE A 98 9.50 8.56 -16.42
CA PHE A 98 8.09 8.71 -16.11
C PHE A 98 7.71 7.97 -14.82
N ALA A 99 8.12 6.71 -14.68
CA ALA A 99 7.87 5.92 -13.48
C ALA A 99 8.47 6.58 -12.23
N SER A 100 9.73 7.05 -12.32
CA SER A 100 10.41 7.67 -11.18
C SER A 100 9.85 9.05 -10.84
N LYS A 101 9.83 9.98 -11.82
CA LYS A 101 9.51 11.39 -11.56
C LYS A 101 8.02 11.63 -11.36
N LEU A 102 7.17 10.97 -12.15
CA LEU A 102 5.72 11.18 -12.08
C LEU A 102 5.04 10.16 -11.17
N GLN A 103 5.14 8.87 -11.43
CA GLN A 103 4.36 7.89 -10.68
C GLN A 103 4.84 7.75 -9.23
N THR A 104 6.12 7.45 -9.01
CA THR A 104 6.69 7.41 -7.65
C THR A 104 6.63 8.79 -6.99
N GLY A 105 6.90 9.86 -7.74
CA GLY A 105 6.83 11.24 -7.27
C GLY A 105 5.43 11.64 -6.80
N THR A 106 4.38 11.22 -7.51
CA THR A 106 2.98 11.49 -7.12
C THR A 106 2.64 10.84 -5.77
N GLY A 107 3.04 9.59 -5.53
CA GLY A 107 2.83 8.93 -4.24
C GLY A 107 3.48 9.68 -3.08
N ALA A 108 4.72 10.13 -3.26
CA ALA A 108 5.43 10.94 -2.27
C ALA A 108 4.75 12.30 -2.04
N SER A 109 4.32 12.97 -3.12
CA SER A 109 3.64 14.27 -3.06
C SER A 109 2.31 14.17 -2.32
N HIS A 110 1.49 13.17 -2.60
CA HIS A 110 0.24 12.93 -1.90
C HIS A 110 0.45 12.69 -0.41
N THR A 111 1.42 11.84 -0.04
CA THR A 111 1.74 11.61 1.37
C THR A 111 2.14 12.90 2.08
N LYS A 112 2.99 13.71 1.46
CA LYS A 112 3.39 15.02 1.99
C LYS A 112 2.20 15.97 2.14
N SER A 113 1.28 15.98 1.19
CA SER A 113 0.07 16.79 1.25
C SER A 113 -0.81 16.39 2.43
N PHE A 114 -1.00 15.10 2.67
CA PHE A 114 -1.76 14.62 3.83
C PHE A 114 -1.12 15.01 5.17
N ILE A 115 0.22 14.99 5.27
CA ILE A 115 0.93 15.50 6.45
C ILE A 115 0.60 16.99 6.65
N THR A 116 0.74 17.80 5.60
CA THR A 116 0.45 19.24 5.66
C THR A 116 -0.99 19.53 6.07
N VAL A 117 -1.95 18.86 5.44
CA VAL A 117 -3.38 19.01 5.77
C VAL A 117 -3.68 18.61 7.21
N SER A 118 -3.01 17.58 7.73
CA SER A 118 -3.19 17.12 9.10
C SER A 118 -2.77 18.16 10.14
N TYR A 119 -1.87 19.09 9.81
CA TYR A 119 -1.53 20.22 10.68
C TYR A 119 -2.59 21.33 10.70
N THR A 120 -3.35 21.49 9.60
CA THR A 120 -4.26 22.63 9.41
C THR A 120 -5.72 22.29 9.70
N HIS A 121 -6.13 21.04 9.53
CA HIS A 121 -7.50 20.60 9.77
C HIS A 121 -7.65 19.98 11.17
N LEU A 122 -8.63 20.50 11.93
CA LEU A 122 -9.16 19.81 13.10
C LEU A 122 -9.74 18.47 12.62
N THR A 123 -9.36 17.38 13.28
CA THR A 123 -10.02 16.09 13.07
C THR A 123 -11.51 16.30 13.33
N LEU A 124 -12.34 16.10 12.28
CA LEU A 124 -13.78 16.03 12.50
C LEU A 124 -14.04 14.92 13.53
N PRO A 125 -14.78 15.20 14.61
CA PRO A 125 -15.17 14.14 15.53
C PRO A 125 -15.97 13.14 14.71
N THR A 126 -15.47 11.91 14.61
CA THR A 126 -16.26 10.79 14.14
C THR A 126 -17.42 10.63 15.13
N LYS A 127 -18.58 11.16 14.78
CA LYS A 127 -19.80 10.81 15.53
C LYS A 127 -19.98 9.31 15.41
N ALA A 128 -19.96 8.66 16.58
CA ALA A 128 -20.42 7.30 16.74
C ALA A 128 -21.89 7.18 16.31
#